data_23d8b447c9c87f2978e63015b8cb9c79
#
_entry.id   23d8b447c9c87f2978e63015b8cb9c79
#
_cell.length_a   1.000
_cell.length_b   1.000
_cell.length_c   1.000
_cell.angle_alpha   90.00
_cell.angle_beta   90.00
_cell.angle_gamma   90.00
#
_symmetry.space_group_name_H-M   'P 1'
#
loop_
_entity.id
_entity.type
_entity.pdbx_description
1 polymer ?
#
loop_
_entity_poly.entity_id
_entity_poly.type
_entity_poly.pdbx_seq_one_letter_code
_entity_poly.pdbx_strand_id
1 'polypeptide(L)'
;YIPVLEAMAASPVLEEIEKVRPKARLELAQKNRIGTKAINFTYTLASGAQGSLYQLNADYLLLFINNPGCHACTETIEGLKQAPIISQLIKEKKLIVLSIYPDEELDDWRKHLNEFPKEWINGYDKKFTIKEKQLYDLKAIPTLYLLNKEKTVLLKDATAQAIEEYLMIHQ
;
A
#
# COMPACT_ATOMS: atom_id res chain seq x y z
N TYR A 1 17.00 -6.99 -0.71
CA TYR A 1 16.96 -6.27 0.58
C TYR A 1 16.78 -7.22 1.77
N ILE A 2 15.75 -8.10 1.80
CA ILE A 2 15.54 -9.08 2.88
C ILE A 2 16.76 -9.99 3.09
N PRO A 3 17.37 -10.60 2.04
CA PRO A 3 18.55 -11.43 2.22
C PRO A 3 19.72 -10.72 2.90
N VAL A 4 19.92 -9.43 2.61
CA VAL A 4 20.95 -8.62 3.28
C VAL A 4 20.66 -8.48 4.78
N LEU A 5 19.41 -8.18 5.12
CA LEU A 5 18.98 -8.06 6.53
C LEU A 5 19.09 -9.40 7.29
N GLU A 6 18.74 -10.50 6.63
CA GLU A 6 18.89 -11.84 7.19
C GLU A 6 20.35 -12.17 7.46
N ALA A 7 21.24 -11.85 6.53
CA ALA A 7 22.68 -12.03 6.71
C ALA A 7 23.23 -11.19 7.85
N MET A 8 22.81 -9.93 7.99
CA MET A 8 23.20 -9.07 9.09
C MET A 8 22.69 -9.56 10.44
N ALA A 9 21.44 -9.99 10.52
CA ALA A 9 20.84 -10.52 11.74
C ALA A 9 21.49 -11.82 12.22
N ALA A 10 21.94 -12.66 11.28
CA ALA A 10 22.58 -13.94 11.56
C ALA A 10 24.11 -13.88 11.61
N SER A 11 24.73 -12.71 11.37
CA SER A 11 26.18 -12.57 11.29
C SER A 11 26.88 -12.94 12.58
N PRO A 12 27.90 -13.83 12.56
CA PRO A 12 28.72 -14.12 13.73
C PRO A 12 29.73 -13.01 14.05
N VAL A 13 29.93 -12.07 13.13
CA VAL A 13 30.90 -10.96 13.27
C VAL A 13 30.31 -9.77 13.97
N LEU A 14 28.97 -9.51 13.79
CA LEU A 14 28.30 -8.41 14.44
C LEU A 14 27.95 -8.72 15.90
N GLU A 15 28.16 -7.75 16.78
CA GLU A 15 27.71 -7.83 18.16
C GLU A 15 26.18 -7.76 18.25
N GLU A 16 25.57 -8.26 19.33
CA GLU A 16 24.11 -8.28 19.49
C GLU A 16 23.47 -6.88 19.41
N ILE A 17 24.14 -5.86 19.92
CA ILE A 17 23.65 -4.47 19.84
C ILE A 17 23.61 -3.97 18.39
N GLU A 18 24.54 -4.40 17.55
CA GLU A 18 24.60 -4.03 16.14
C GLU A 18 23.51 -4.71 15.31
N LYS A 19 22.98 -5.84 15.80
CA LYS A 19 21.91 -6.60 15.16
C LYS A 19 20.51 -6.07 15.45
N VAL A 20 20.33 -5.18 16.41
CA VAL A 20 19.00 -4.67 16.82
C VAL A 20 18.28 -4.02 15.64
N ARG A 21 18.95 -3.11 14.93
CA ARG A 21 18.33 -2.44 13.75
C ARG A 21 18.06 -3.39 12.58
N PRO A 22 19.01 -4.25 12.17
CA PRO A 22 18.74 -5.25 11.13
C PRO A 22 17.59 -6.18 11.49
N LYS A 23 17.48 -6.66 12.72
CA LYS A 23 16.38 -7.52 13.18
C LYS A 23 15.03 -6.81 13.12
N ALA A 24 14.93 -5.59 13.67
CA ALA A 24 13.70 -4.80 13.65
C ALA A 24 13.28 -4.46 12.20
N ARG A 25 14.24 -4.14 11.34
CA ARG A 25 14.00 -3.83 9.95
C ARG A 25 13.57 -5.07 9.16
N LEU A 26 14.15 -6.23 9.49
CA LEU A 26 13.77 -7.52 8.89
C LEU A 26 12.31 -7.88 9.24
N GLU A 27 11.93 -7.76 10.51
CA GLU A 27 10.54 -8.01 10.94
C GLU A 27 9.54 -7.16 10.15
N LEU A 28 9.82 -5.86 10.01
CA LEU A 28 8.96 -4.95 9.29
C LEU A 28 8.91 -5.28 7.79
N ALA A 29 10.05 -5.59 7.17
CA ALA A 29 10.14 -5.95 5.76
C ALA A 29 9.44 -7.29 5.45
N GLN A 30 9.32 -8.18 6.41
CA GLN A 30 8.62 -9.47 6.27
C GLN A 30 7.10 -9.37 6.42
N LYS A 31 6.56 -8.27 6.93
CA LYS A 31 5.12 -8.05 7.01
C LYS A 31 4.50 -7.92 5.62
N ASN A 32 3.31 -8.46 5.46
CA ASN A 32 2.55 -8.41 4.21
C ASN A 32 3.33 -8.99 3.02
N ARG A 33 4.00 -10.12 3.22
CA ARG A 33 4.72 -10.82 2.15
C ARG A 33 3.74 -11.35 1.10
N ILE A 34 4.23 -11.48 -0.14
CA ILE A 34 3.48 -12.13 -1.20
C ILE A 34 3.07 -13.53 -0.75
N GLY A 35 1.81 -13.89 -0.95
CA GLY A 35 1.20 -15.15 -0.53
C GLY A 35 0.61 -15.14 0.89
N THR A 36 0.82 -14.09 1.67
CA THR A 36 0.22 -13.95 3.00
C THR A 36 -0.98 -13.01 2.97
N LYS A 37 -1.86 -13.12 3.97
CA LYS A 37 -2.99 -12.20 4.12
C LYS A 37 -2.50 -10.83 4.59
N ALA A 38 -2.87 -9.77 3.88
CA ALA A 38 -2.53 -8.40 4.24
C ALA A 38 -3.14 -8.04 5.61
N ILE A 39 -2.39 -7.26 6.40
CA ILE A 39 -2.85 -6.81 7.72
C ILE A 39 -4.02 -5.84 7.55
N ASN A 40 -5.12 -6.11 8.27
CA ASN A 40 -6.30 -5.24 8.26
C ASN A 40 -6.01 -3.90 8.96
N PHE A 41 -6.68 -2.86 8.51
CA PHE A 41 -6.68 -1.55 9.16
C PHE A 41 -8.00 -0.84 8.86
N THR A 42 -8.32 0.15 9.67
CA THR A 42 -9.46 1.04 9.46
C THR A 42 -9.00 2.35 8.82
N TYR A 43 -9.86 2.96 8.04
CA TYR A 43 -9.64 4.27 7.44
C TYR A 43 -10.86 5.16 7.60
N THR A 44 -10.66 6.46 7.49
CA THR A 44 -11.72 7.46 7.55
C THR A 44 -11.77 8.24 6.23
N LEU A 45 -12.95 8.39 5.68
CA LEU A 45 -13.18 9.17 4.46
C LEU A 45 -13.28 10.67 4.79
N ALA A 46 -13.20 11.52 3.77
CA ALA A 46 -13.37 12.97 3.92
C ALA A 46 -14.73 13.34 4.53
N SER A 47 -15.76 12.53 4.30
CA SER A 47 -17.10 12.69 4.90
C SER A 47 -17.17 12.35 6.39
N GLY A 48 -16.12 11.73 6.95
CA GLY A 48 -16.13 11.19 8.31
C GLY A 48 -16.58 9.73 8.42
N ALA A 49 -17.11 9.15 7.34
CA ALA A 49 -17.47 7.73 7.31
C ALA A 49 -16.21 6.86 7.45
N GLN A 50 -16.36 5.72 8.11
CA GLN A 50 -15.25 4.79 8.35
C GLN A 50 -15.45 3.49 7.58
N GLY A 51 -14.32 2.87 7.22
CA GLY A 51 -14.29 1.56 6.60
C GLY A 51 -13.05 0.79 7.03
N SER A 52 -12.92 -0.45 6.57
CA SER A 52 -11.72 -1.25 6.77
C SER A 52 -11.31 -1.96 5.49
N LEU A 53 -10.03 -2.31 5.40
CA LEU A 53 -9.50 -3.05 4.25
C LEU A 53 -10.30 -4.33 4.00
N TYR A 54 -10.63 -5.08 5.05
CA TYR A 54 -11.31 -6.38 4.94
C TYR A 54 -12.78 -6.28 4.52
N GLN A 55 -13.41 -5.12 4.70
CA GLN A 55 -14.80 -4.89 4.28
C GLN A 55 -14.96 -4.67 2.78
N LEU A 56 -13.87 -4.32 2.09
CA LEU A 56 -13.89 -4.10 0.66
C LEU A 56 -14.03 -5.43 -0.09
N ASN A 57 -14.99 -5.51 -0.99
CA ASN A 57 -15.29 -6.72 -1.74
C ASN A 57 -15.14 -6.49 -3.25
N ALA A 58 -14.09 -7.03 -3.82
CA ALA A 58 -13.81 -7.06 -5.25
C ALA A 58 -12.86 -8.23 -5.55
N ASP A 59 -12.74 -8.62 -6.81
CA ASP A 59 -11.81 -9.68 -7.22
C ASP A 59 -10.36 -9.28 -6.95
N TYR A 60 -10.05 -7.98 -7.13
CA TYR A 60 -8.75 -7.39 -6.84
C TYR A 60 -8.90 -6.11 -6.03
N LEU A 61 -7.92 -5.86 -5.18
CA LEU A 61 -7.81 -4.62 -4.44
C LEU A 61 -6.40 -4.07 -4.60
N LEU A 62 -6.30 -2.82 -5.05
CA LEU A 62 -5.05 -2.10 -5.13
C LEU A 62 -4.97 -1.15 -3.95
N LEU A 63 -4.01 -1.41 -3.05
CA LEU A 63 -3.73 -0.55 -1.91
C LEU A 63 -2.61 0.42 -2.28
N PHE A 64 -2.93 1.71 -2.25
CA PHE A 64 -2.02 2.80 -2.60
C PHE A 64 -1.82 3.70 -1.39
N ILE A 65 -0.67 3.56 -0.73
CA ILE A 65 -0.29 4.40 0.42
C ILE A 65 0.56 5.55 -0.12
N ASN A 66 0.11 6.77 0.10
CA ASN A 66 0.70 7.97 -0.52
C ASN A 66 0.61 9.21 0.37
N ASN A 67 1.39 10.23 0.00
CA ASN A 67 1.36 11.55 0.61
C ASN A 67 0.96 12.61 -0.42
N PRO A 68 0.18 13.64 -0.03
CA PRO A 68 -0.12 14.76 -0.91
C PRO A 68 1.13 15.55 -1.29
N GLY A 69 1.16 16.08 -2.51
CA GLY A 69 2.29 16.88 -3.02
C GLY A 69 3.57 16.10 -3.32
N CYS A 70 3.55 14.80 -3.19
CA CYS A 70 4.67 13.92 -3.54
C CYS A 70 4.73 13.73 -5.06
N HIS A 71 5.87 14.08 -5.69
CA HIS A 71 6.04 13.96 -7.14
C HIS A 71 5.89 12.51 -7.63
N ALA A 72 6.53 11.55 -6.96
CA ALA A 72 6.41 10.14 -7.30
C ALA A 72 4.98 9.60 -7.11
N CYS A 73 4.23 10.15 -6.14
CA CYS A 73 2.82 9.82 -5.95
C CYS A 73 1.98 10.31 -7.13
N THR A 74 2.20 11.53 -7.59
CA THR A 74 1.53 12.10 -8.77
C THR A 74 1.81 11.29 -10.02
N GLU A 75 3.06 10.91 -10.26
CA GLU A 75 3.45 10.04 -11.39
C GLU A 75 2.74 8.68 -11.31
N THR A 76 2.64 8.10 -10.13
CA THR A 76 1.95 6.83 -9.91
C THR A 76 0.45 6.95 -10.19
N ILE A 77 -0.20 8.03 -9.73
CA ILE A 77 -1.61 8.31 -10.01
C ILE A 77 -1.84 8.39 -11.53
N GLU A 78 -1.02 9.14 -12.24
CA GLU A 78 -1.14 9.27 -13.70
C GLU A 78 -0.89 7.93 -14.40
N GLY A 79 0.09 7.16 -13.98
CA GLY A 79 0.35 5.81 -14.50
C GLY A 79 -0.86 4.87 -14.31
N LEU A 80 -1.48 4.89 -13.15
CA LEU A 80 -2.68 4.09 -12.87
C LEU A 80 -3.89 4.55 -13.68
N LYS A 81 -4.07 5.87 -13.86
CA LYS A 81 -5.16 6.43 -14.67
C LYS A 81 -5.04 6.06 -16.15
N GLN A 82 -3.83 5.96 -16.67
CA GLN A 82 -3.55 5.64 -18.07
C GLN A 82 -3.51 4.13 -18.35
N ALA A 83 -3.49 3.29 -17.32
CA ALA A 83 -3.42 1.84 -17.46
C ALA A 83 -4.77 1.27 -17.93
N PRO A 84 -4.86 0.69 -19.16
CA PRO A 84 -6.14 0.31 -19.75
C PRO A 84 -6.82 -0.87 -19.02
N ILE A 85 -6.06 -1.87 -18.59
CA ILE A 85 -6.60 -3.04 -17.89
C ILE A 85 -7.11 -2.64 -16.49
N ILE A 86 -6.34 -1.85 -15.75
CA ILE A 86 -6.74 -1.32 -14.45
C ILE A 86 -8.04 -0.51 -14.61
N SER A 87 -8.10 0.38 -15.58
CA SER A 87 -9.28 1.21 -15.85
C SER A 87 -10.50 0.37 -16.22
N GLN A 88 -10.32 -0.66 -17.01
CA GLN A 88 -11.39 -1.59 -17.40
C GLN A 88 -11.93 -2.34 -16.17
N LEU A 89 -11.05 -2.91 -15.35
CA LEU A 89 -11.44 -3.67 -14.15
C LEU A 89 -12.15 -2.79 -13.10
N ILE A 90 -11.77 -1.52 -13.00
CA ILE A 90 -12.48 -0.56 -12.14
C ILE A 90 -13.91 -0.34 -12.67
N LYS A 91 -14.09 -0.11 -13.97
CA LYS A 91 -15.41 0.06 -14.59
C LYS A 91 -16.29 -1.17 -14.41
N GLU A 92 -15.72 -2.36 -14.51
CA GLU A 92 -16.39 -3.64 -14.30
C GLU A 92 -16.65 -3.96 -12.82
N LYS A 93 -16.20 -3.11 -11.90
CA LYS A 93 -16.26 -3.30 -10.43
C LYS A 93 -15.53 -4.56 -9.95
N LYS A 94 -14.54 -5.01 -10.69
CA LYS A 94 -13.67 -6.14 -10.34
C LYS A 94 -12.42 -5.70 -9.59
N LEU A 95 -12.04 -4.44 -9.69
CA LEU A 95 -10.90 -3.84 -8.99
C LEU A 95 -11.35 -2.61 -8.22
N ILE A 96 -11.01 -2.55 -6.93
CA ILE A 96 -11.13 -1.36 -6.09
C ILE A 96 -9.73 -0.79 -5.86
N VAL A 97 -9.58 0.52 -6.02
CA VAL A 97 -8.39 1.24 -5.60
C VAL A 97 -8.68 1.93 -4.26
N LEU A 98 -7.92 1.55 -3.23
CA LEU A 98 -7.96 2.17 -1.92
C LEU A 98 -6.70 3.02 -1.74
N SER A 99 -6.87 4.34 -1.77
CA SER A 99 -5.81 5.32 -1.56
C SER A 99 -5.82 5.77 -0.10
N ILE A 100 -4.72 5.58 0.61
CA ILE A 100 -4.61 5.87 2.05
C ILE A 100 -3.50 6.88 2.30
N TYR A 101 -3.85 7.93 3.05
CA TYR A 101 -2.90 8.89 3.61
C TYR A 101 -2.58 8.49 5.06
N PRO A 102 -1.31 8.18 5.38
CA PRO A 102 -0.96 7.64 6.70
C PRO A 102 -0.54 8.68 7.73
N ASP A 103 -0.49 9.96 7.38
CA ASP A 103 0.10 11.02 8.21
C ASP A 103 -0.93 12.05 8.69
N GLU A 104 -0.45 13.12 9.31
CA GLU A 104 -1.26 14.05 10.12
C GLU A 104 -1.67 15.36 9.43
N GLU A 105 -1.10 15.67 8.25
CA GLU A 105 -1.39 16.90 7.50
C GLU A 105 -2.71 16.80 6.71
N LEU A 106 -3.83 16.69 7.42
CA LEU A 106 -5.14 16.44 6.80
C LEU A 106 -5.62 17.58 5.90
N ASP A 107 -5.24 18.82 6.18
CA ASP A 107 -5.61 19.95 5.32
C ASP A 107 -4.95 19.86 3.96
N ASP A 108 -3.68 19.43 3.91
CA ASP A 108 -2.96 19.16 2.68
C ASP A 108 -3.59 17.97 1.93
N TRP A 109 -3.90 16.90 2.63
CA TRP A 109 -4.60 15.77 2.03
C TRP A 109 -5.93 16.18 1.40
N ARG A 110 -6.74 16.98 2.10
CA ARG A 110 -8.03 17.47 1.58
C ARG A 110 -7.90 18.34 0.33
N LYS A 111 -6.87 19.18 0.28
CA LYS A 111 -6.60 20.03 -0.90
C LYS A 111 -6.29 19.22 -2.17
N HIS A 112 -5.69 18.04 -2.02
CA HIS A 112 -5.26 17.21 -3.13
C HIS A 112 -6.28 16.11 -3.51
N LEU A 113 -7.43 16.02 -2.83
CA LEU A 113 -8.43 14.98 -3.12
C LEU A 113 -8.98 15.01 -4.54
N ASN A 114 -9.03 16.19 -5.16
CA ASN A 114 -9.50 16.36 -6.53
C ASN A 114 -8.52 15.82 -7.59
N GLU A 115 -7.30 15.51 -7.22
CA GLU A 115 -6.30 14.91 -8.11
C GLU A 115 -6.55 13.42 -8.34
N PHE A 116 -7.31 12.78 -7.42
CA PHE A 116 -7.64 11.37 -7.51
C PHE A 116 -8.88 11.12 -8.36
N PRO A 117 -8.93 10.03 -9.13
CA PRO A 117 -10.15 9.61 -9.79
C PRO A 117 -11.31 9.44 -8.80
N LYS A 118 -12.51 9.81 -9.21
CA LYS A 118 -13.71 9.75 -8.35
C LYS A 118 -14.11 8.33 -7.98
N GLU A 119 -13.71 7.35 -8.79
CA GLU A 119 -13.98 5.94 -8.57
C GLU A 119 -13.11 5.33 -7.48
N TRP A 120 -12.03 5.99 -7.10
CA TRP A 120 -11.15 5.51 -6.03
C TRP A 120 -11.73 5.81 -4.66
N ILE A 121 -11.45 4.94 -3.69
CA ILE A 121 -11.74 5.21 -2.28
C ILE A 121 -10.53 5.93 -1.70
N ASN A 122 -10.73 7.15 -1.21
CA ASN A 122 -9.68 7.98 -0.61
C ASN A 122 -9.96 8.14 0.88
N GLY A 123 -9.07 7.61 1.69
CA GLY A 123 -9.16 7.68 3.14
C GLY A 123 -7.85 8.09 3.79
N TYR A 124 -7.91 8.31 5.09
CA TYR A 124 -6.76 8.58 5.92
C TYR A 124 -6.78 7.72 7.18
N ASP A 125 -5.62 7.52 7.78
CA ASP A 125 -5.47 6.77 9.03
C ASP A 125 -5.62 7.71 10.23
N LYS A 126 -6.85 7.90 10.68
CA LYS A 126 -7.17 8.85 11.77
C LYS A 126 -6.40 8.59 13.06
N LYS A 127 -6.09 7.34 13.36
CA LYS A 127 -5.42 6.94 14.60
C LYS A 127 -3.93 6.69 14.43
N PHE A 128 -3.39 6.94 13.25
CA PHE A 128 -1.99 6.64 12.88
C PHE A 128 -1.57 5.20 13.15
N THR A 129 -2.53 4.28 13.08
CA THR A 129 -2.33 2.87 13.44
C THR A 129 -1.34 2.19 12.50
N ILE A 130 -1.38 2.52 11.22
CA ILE A 130 -0.46 1.95 10.22
C ILE A 130 0.99 2.31 10.56
N LYS A 131 1.24 3.55 10.92
CA LYS A 131 2.56 4.08 11.23
C LYS A 131 3.03 3.67 12.64
N GLU A 132 2.22 3.89 13.65
CA GLU A 132 2.57 3.63 15.05
C GLU A 132 2.73 2.15 15.36
N LYS A 133 1.86 1.30 14.83
CA LYS A 133 1.94 -0.16 14.99
C LYS A 133 2.77 -0.82 13.90
N GLN A 134 3.33 -0.04 12.99
CA GLN A 134 4.14 -0.54 11.88
C GLN A 134 3.45 -1.69 11.13
N LEU A 135 2.17 -1.51 10.78
CA LEU A 135 1.39 -2.53 10.09
C LEU A 135 1.92 -2.78 8.67
N TYR A 136 2.41 -1.73 8.01
CA TYR A 136 3.02 -1.76 6.69
C TYR A 136 4.39 -1.10 6.71
N ASP A 137 5.30 -1.58 5.88
CA ASP A 137 6.61 -0.97 5.71
C ASP A 137 6.50 0.27 4.82
N LEU A 138 6.58 1.44 5.43
CA LEU A 138 6.49 2.74 4.75
C LEU A 138 7.87 3.35 4.45
N LYS A 139 8.89 2.52 4.23
CA LYS A 139 10.25 2.98 3.89
C LYS A 139 10.32 3.85 2.66
N ALA A 140 9.39 3.67 1.74
CA ALA A 140 9.25 4.45 0.51
C ALA A 140 7.78 4.78 0.28
N ILE A 141 7.49 6.04 -0.04
CA ILE A 141 6.19 6.53 -0.48
C ILE A 141 6.35 7.00 -1.94
N PRO A 142 5.48 6.61 -2.86
CA PRO A 142 4.29 5.78 -2.68
C PRO A 142 4.60 4.29 -2.51
N THR A 143 3.68 3.56 -1.87
CA THR A 143 3.72 2.10 -1.74
C THR A 143 2.47 1.50 -2.36
N LEU A 144 2.64 0.53 -3.26
CA LEU A 144 1.56 -0.18 -3.95
C LEU A 144 1.56 -1.65 -3.60
N TYR A 145 0.38 -2.16 -3.24
CA TYR A 145 0.10 -3.59 -3.05
C TYR A 145 -1.05 -3.99 -3.95
N LEU A 146 -0.95 -5.15 -4.58
CA LEU A 146 -2.09 -5.80 -5.22
C LEU A 146 -2.53 -6.98 -4.36
N LEU A 147 -3.81 -7.01 -4.01
CA LEU A 147 -4.43 -8.07 -3.21
C LEU A 147 -5.52 -8.76 -4.03
N ASN A 148 -5.77 -10.03 -3.73
CA ASN A 148 -6.93 -10.73 -4.26
C ASN A 148 -8.17 -10.53 -3.38
N LYS A 149 -9.26 -11.20 -3.71
CA LYS A 149 -10.55 -11.09 -2.98
C LYS A 149 -10.43 -11.45 -1.50
N GLU A 150 -9.60 -12.43 -1.17
CA GLU A 150 -9.35 -12.89 0.20
C GLU A 150 -8.33 -12.00 0.94
N LYS A 151 -7.85 -10.93 0.31
CA LYS A 151 -6.82 -10.03 0.82
C LYS A 151 -5.43 -10.66 0.89
N THR A 152 -5.19 -11.74 0.14
CA THR A 152 -3.85 -12.29 -0.03
C THR A 152 -3.02 -11.35 -0.89
N VAL A 153 -1.80 -11.07 -0.49
CA VAL A 153 -0.86 -10.20 -1.21
C VAL A 153 -0.37 -10.92 -2.47
N LEU A 154 -0.70 -10.37 -3.63
CA LEU A 154 -0.26 -10.85 -4.94
C LEU A 154 1.02 -10.14 -5.39
N LEU A 155 1.10 -8.83 -5.19
CA LEU A 155 2.28 -8.00 -5.44
C LEU A 155 2.51 -7.07 -4.25
N LYS A 156 3.78 -6.83 -3.94
CA LYS A 156 4.24 -5.95 -2.86
C LYS A 156 5.27 -4.97 -3.38
N ASP A 157 5.21 -3.71 -2.95
CA ASP A 157 6.11 -2.64 -3.39
C ASP A 157 6.21 -2.56 -4.92
N ALA A 158 5.06 -2.73 -5.58
CA ALA A 158 4.98 -2.80 -7.04
C ALA A 158 4.88 -1.41 -7.68
N THR A 159 5.20 -1.35 -8.97
CA THR A 159 4.94 -0.18 -9.81
C THR A 159 3.55 -0.31 -10.46
N ALA A 160 3.00 0.82 -10.94
CA ALA A 160 1.77 0.80 -11.72
C ALA A 160 1.86 -0.13 -12.94
N GLN A 161 3.01 -0.10 -13.62
CA GLN A 161 3.27 -0.98 -14.77
C GLN A 161 3.27 -2.46 -14.39
N ALA A 162 3.92 -2.83 -13.29
CA ALA A 162 3.97 -4.22 -12.82
C ALA A 162 2.55 -4.74 -12.47
N ILE A 163 1.71 -3.90 -11.89
CA ILE A 163 0.32 -4.24 -11.59
C ILE A 163 -0.49 -4.44 -12.88
N GLU A 164 -0.36 -3.53 -13.84
CA GLU A 164 -1.03 -3.65 -15.14
C GLU A 164 -0.65 -4.95 -15.86
N GLU A 165 0.65 -5.27 -15.91
CA GLU A 165 1.16 -6.50 -16.53
C GLU A 165 0.65 -7.76 -15.81
N TYR A 166 0.64 -7.76 -14.48
CA TYR A 166 0.09 -8.87 -13.70
C TYR A 166 -1.38 -9.11 -14.02
N LEU A 167 -2.19 -8.05 -14.01
CA LEU A 167 -3.63 -8.13 -14.27
C LEU A 167 -3.92 -8.55 -15.72
N MET A 168 -3.10 -8.12 -16.67
CA MET A 168 -3.22 -8.52 -18.07
C MET A 168 -3.05 -10.05 -18.25
N ILE A 169 -2.13 -10.65 -17.50
CA ILE A 169 -1.82 -12.08 -17.59
C ILE A 169 -2.86 -12.94 -16.85
N HIS A 170 -3.43 -12.42 -15.74
CA HIS A 170 -4.25 -13.20 -14.81
C HIS A 170 -5.77 -12.89 -14.88
N GLN A 171 -6.23 -12.23 -15.93
CA GLN A 171 -7.67 -12.00 -16.18
C GLN A 171 -8.44 -13.27 -16.43
#